data_681818b541f35f112c70568fc242a889
#
_entry.id   681818b541f35f112c70568fc242a889
#
_cell.length_a   1.000
_cell.length_b   1.000
_cell.length_c   1.000
_cell.angle_alpha   90.00
_cell.angle_beta   90.00
_cell.angle_gamma   90.00
#
_symmetry.space_group_name_H-M   'P 1'
#
loop_
_entity.id
_entity.type
_entity.pdbx_description
1 polymer ?
#
loop_
_entity_poly.entity_id
_entity_poly.type
_entity_poly.pdbx_seq_one_letter_code
_entity_poly.pdbx_strand_id
1 'polypeptide(L)'
;MFRYSVKNRFGEMSPVTITEDKCFTYTWKVKNFSFWCQRNCDTITSPDFFVQTTGMTKWRLQVCLKEGYSDNSDDDFISFYLERMESSGELENVPVHFDLAFLAIDGSVLVTEGVFKKSFTENERWGTDLFLKREEVFERKDYLPDDVLTARCRMWNSFGGIERNVHCFARTRITTERRSFVWNIKLFSSFQTSKYYINSSSDGNCILTLKLLPVESEMDETFINLELNATDPNFKFLTLRLYLVDTSGNKVECLSEEFVFIDDDQFICPSICTLTFSKEKLVENRNLYLPNDVLKLYCECAFTNGSISQEIEKISYGCPPLMQEGSLGSDDFGFASLDSMRTLKANLESSYNENLLCDVEIKTKTSTFPAHKYVLSARSPVFKAMFTNDMKEKNTGCVYIEDLTDDTIRRMLQYMYTATVTVQDLQWEMHVVCTQPPTSTRFLV
;
A
#
# COMPACT_ATOMS: atom_id res chain seq x y z
N MET A 1 28.79 -17.58 14.86
CA MET A 1 28.99 -18.64 13.85
C MET A 1 27.66 -19.38 13.71
N PHE A 2 26.76 -18.91 12.85
CA PHE A 2 25.43 -19.49 12.69
C PHE A 2 25.45 -20.43 11.47
N ARG A 3 25.06 -21.69 11.70
CA ARG A 3 24.83 -22.67 10.64
C ARG A 3 23.35 -22.68 10.31
N TYR A 4 22.99 -22.18 9.13
CA TYR A 4 21.66 -22.37 8.57
C TYR A 4 21.68 -23.60 7.66
N SER A 5 20.84 -24.58 7.96
CA SER A 5 20.59 -25.73 7.11
C SER A 5 19.35 -25.42 6.27
N VAL A 6 19.52 -25.00 5.01
CA VAL A 6 18.43 -24.80 4.08
C VAL A 6 18.37 -26.02 3.15
N LYS A 7 17.20 -26.63 3.05
CA LYS A 7 16.95 -27.71 2.08
C LYS A 7 16.77 -27.12 0.69
N ASN A 8 17.75 -27.34 -0.20
CA ASN A 8 17.54 -27.17 -1.63
C ASN A 8 16.54 -28.21 -2.14
N ARG A 9 15.65 -27.83 -3.05
CA ARG A 9 14.77 -28.75 -3.79
C ARG A 9 15.50 -29.90 -4.50
N PHE A 10 16.82 -29.83 -4.67
CA PHE A 10 17.67 -30.83 -5.31
C PHE A 10 18.56 -31.63 -4.34
N GLY A 11 18.35 -31.52 -3.03
CA GLY A 11 18.93 -32.51 -2.08
C GLY A 11 20.42 -32.39 -1.77
N GLU A 12 21.18 -31.43 -2.31
CA GLU A 12 22.59 -31.24 -2.00
C GLU A 12 22.81 -30.10 -0.99
N MET A 13 23.30 -30.45 0.17
CA MET A 13 23.67 -29.52 1.24
C MET A 13 25.15 -29.13 1.08
N SER A 14 25.40 -27.93 0.57
CA SER A 14 26.73 -27.33 0.70
C SER A 14 26.73 -26.37 1.91
N PRO A 15 27.53 -26.61 2.95
CA PRO A 15 27.67 -25.66 4.05
C PRO A 15 28.53 -24.48 3.55
N VAL A 16 27.89 -23.35 3.25
CA VAL A 16 28.59 -22.08 3.07
C VAL A 16 28.89 -21.53 4.46
N THR A 17 30.13 -21.60 4.90
CA THR A 17 30.62 -20.88 6.06
C THR A 17 30.67 -19.41 5.69
N ILE A 18 29.65 -18.65 6.04
CA ILE A 18 29.67 -17.19 5.92
C ILE A 18 30.59 -16.70 7.04
N THR A 19 31.80 -16.30 6.69
CA THR A 19 32.60 -15.39 7.52
C THR A 19 31.78 -14.12 7.71
N GLU A 20 32.02 -13.34 8.78
CA GLU A 20 31.32 -12.07 9.07
C GLU A 20 31.63 -11.00 8.01
N ASP A 21 31.41 -11.32 6.74
CA ASP A 21 31.67 -10.44 5.63
C ASP A 21 30.60 -9.33 5.63
N LYS A 22 31.06 -8.11 5.57
CA LYS A 22 30.22 -6.93 5.48
C LYS A 22 29.32 -7.04 4.26
N CYS A 23 28.02 -6.78 4.44
CA CYS A 23 27.03 -6.94 3.39
C CYS A 23 26.16 -5.70 3.22
N PHE A 24 25.66 -5.52 2.01
CA PHE A 24 24.56 -4.62 1.70
C PHE A 24 23.26 -5.43 1.75
N THR A 25 22.32 -5.00 2.56
CA THR A 25 21.00 -5.62 2.69
C THR A 25 19.94 -4.67 2.17
N TYR A 26 19.19 -5.11 1.17
CA TYR A 26 18.03 -4.40 0.65
C TYR A 26 16.76 -5.12 1.04
N THR A 27 15.88 -4.43 1.79
CA THR A 27 14.57 -4.96 2.19
C THR A 27 13.48 -4.17 1.48
N TRP A 28 12.68 -4.86 0.71
CA TRP A 28 11.64 -4.28 -0.13
C TRP A 28 10.26 -4.79 0.28
N LYS A 29 9.36 -3.86 0.61
CA LYS A 29 7.97 -4.13 0.96
C LYS A 29 7.04 -3.76 -0.19
N VAL A 30 6.25 -4.72 -0.67
CA VAL A 30 5.23 -4.52 -1.69
C VAL A 30 3.86 -4.53 -1.01
N LYS A 31 3.20 -3.38 -0.92
CA LYS A 31 1.87 -3.23 -0.31
C LYS A 31 0.77 -3.41 -1.34
N ASN A 32 -0.35 -3.99 -0.89
CA ASN A 32 -1.49 -4.40 -1.70
C ASN A 32 -1.08 -5.41 -2.79
N PHE A 33 -0.22 -6.37 -2.41
CA PHE A 33 0.38 -7.33 -3.31
C PHE A 33 -0.65 -8.19 -4.03
N SER A 34 -1.76 -8.54 -3.37
CA SER A 34 -2.86 -9.32 -3.96
C SER A 34 -3.49 -8.64 -5.17
N PHE A 35 -3.44 -7.29 -5.24
CA PHE A 35 -3.98 -6.53 -6.37
C PHE A 35 -3.05 -6.50 -7.59
N TRP A 36 -1.80 -6.90 -7.45
CA TRP A 36 -0.86 -6.99 -8.56
C TRP A 36 -0.76 -8.41 -9.13
N CYS A 37 -0.75 -9.42 -8.26
CA CYS A 37 -0.44 -10.81 -8.62
C CYS A 37 -1.65 -11.54 -9.23
N GLN A 38 -2.32 -10.92 -10.23
CA GLN A 38 -3.53 -11.45 -10.85
C GLN A 38 -3.35 -11.83 -12.33
N ARG A 39 -2.24 -11.45 -12.95
CA ARG A 39 -1.97 -11.72 -14.37
C ARG A 39 -0.66 -12.44 -14.56
N ASN A 40 -0.65 -13.35 -15.51
CA ASN A 40 0.57 -13.98 -15.99
C ASN A 40 1.47 -12.93 -16.67
N CYS A 41 2.78 -13.04 -16.44
CA CYS A 41 3.82 -12.17 -17.00
C CYS A 41 3.87 -10.73 -16.47
N ASP A 42 3.03 -10.33 -15.51
CA ASP A 42 3.20 -9.03 -14.87
C ASP A 42 4.50 -9.00 -14.05
N THR A 43 5.22 -7.90 -14.18
CA THR A 43 6.47 -7.66 -13.44
C THR A 43 6.31 -6.45 -12.54
N ILE A 44 6.58 -6.63 -11.24
CA ILE A 44 6.72 -5.52 -10.31
C ILE A 44 8.19 -5.33 -9.95
N THR A 45 8.62 -4.08 -9.90
CA THR A 45 10.00 -3.73 -9.62
C THR A 45 10.11 -2.93 -8.33
N SER A 46 11.26 -3.07 -7.66
CA SER A 46 11.60 -2.20 -6.55
C SER A 46 12.04 -0.83 -7.04
N PRO A 47 12.07 0.20 -6.15
CA PRO A 47 12.90 1.37 -6.38
C PRO A 47 14.34 0.97 -6.68
N ASP A 48 15.01 1.74 -7.56
CA ASP A 48 16.42 1.55 -7.85
C ASP A 48 17.27 1.83 -6.61
N PHE A 49 18.32 1.03 -6.39
CA PHE A 49 19.25 1.24 -5.29
C PHE A 49 20.71 1.17 -5.77
N PHE A 50 21.59 1.78 -4.99
CA PHE A 50 22.99 1.89 -5.33
C PHE A 50 23.86 1.13 -4.33
N VAL A 51 24.79 0.33 -4.85
CA VAL A 51 25.74 -0.41 -4.02
C VAL A 51 27.15 -0.01 -4.42
N GLN A 52 27.96 0.35 -3.43
CA GLN A 52 29.37 0.59 -3.63
C GLN A 52 30.11 -0.76 -3.59
N THR A 53 30.47 -1.25 -4.76
CA THR A 53 31.28 -2.45 -4.95
C THR A 53 32.71 -2.05 -5.34
N THR A 54 33.18 -2.35 -6.53
CA THR A 54 34.40 -1.79 -7.12
C THR A 54 34.19 -0.39 -7.73
N GLY A 55 32.95 0.09 -7.70
CA GLY A 55 32.44 1.39 -8.14
C GLY A 55 31.00 1.52 -7.68
N MET A 56 30.37 2.66 -7.95
CA MET A 56 28.94 2.85 -7.67
C MET A 56 28.12 2.14 -8.75
N THR A 57 27.43 1.07 -8.38
CA THR A 57 26.58 0.28 -9.29
C THR A 57 25.11 0.40 -8.93
N LYS A 58 24.26 0.44 -9.95
CA LYS A 58 22.82 0.62 -9.83
C LYS A 58 22.10 -0.71 -9.99
N TRP A 59 21.15 -1.01 -9.11
CA TRP A 59 20.46 -2.28 -9.03
C TRP A 59 18.97 -2.11 -8.82
N ARG A 60 18.22 -3.18 -9.16
CA ARG A 60 16.77 -3.28 -8.96
C ARG A 60 16.39 -4.72 -8.63
N LEU A 61 15.37 -4.90 -7.81
CA LEU A 61 14.71 -6.20 -7.65
C LEU A 61 13.48 -6.29 -8.56
N GLN A 62 13.24 -7.50 -9.07
CA GLN A 62 12.07 -7.81 -9.87
C GLN A 62 11.37 -9.05 -9.32
N VAL A 63 10.05 -8.97 -9.20
CA VAL A 63 9.17 -10.09 -8.92
C VAL A 63 8.19 -10.21 -10.10
N CYS A 64 8.07 -11.41 -10.67
CA CYS A 64 7.20 -11.68 -11.81
C CYS A 64 6.32 -12.88 -11.50
N LEU A 65 5.10 -12.87 -12.04
CA LEU A 65 4.26 -14.07 -12.09
C LEU A 65 4.58 -14.83 -13.39
N LYS A 66 4.83 -16.13 -13.29
CA LYS A 66 5.07 -17.02 -14.45
C LYS A 66 4.19 -18.24 -14.39
N GLU A 67 3.69 -18.64 -15.54
CA GLU A 67 3.03 -19.93 -15.73
C GLU A 67 4.02 -21.08 -15.53
N GLY A 68 3.54 -22.18 -14.95
CA GLY A 68 4.32 -23.41 -14.84
C GLY A 68 4.70 -23.98 -16.22
N TYR A 69 5.89 -24.57 -16.32
CA TYR A 69 6.42 -25.13 -17.59
C TYR A 69 5.77 -26.42 -18.07
N SER A 70 4.75 -26.95 -17.40
CA SER A 70 4.15 -28.24 -17.72
C SER A 70 2.76 -28.06 -18.31
N ASP A 71 2.53 -28.60 -19.50
CA ASP A 71 1.24 -28.63 -20.20
C ASP A 71 0.05 -29.21 -19.36
N ASN A 72 0.33 -29.74 -18.17
CA ASN A 72 -0.63 -30.39 -17.29
C ASN A 72 -0.66 -29.82 -15.85
N SER A 73 0.04 -28.74 -15.55
CA SER A 73 -0.01 -28.11 -14.21
C SER A 73 -0.46 -26.64 -14.34
N ASP A 74 -1.63 -26.34 -13.76
CA ASP A 74 -2.13 -24.96 -13.56
C ASP A 74 -1.32 -24.21 -12.47
N ASP A 75 -0.08 -24.65 -12.20
CA ASP A 75 0.76 -24.10 -11.15
C ASP A 75 1.43 -22.80 -11.61
N ASP A 76 0.98 -21.66 -11.15
CA ASP A 76 1.66 -20.38 -11.31
C ASP A 76 2.77 -20.22 -10.28
N PHE A 77 3.90 -19.67 -10.72
CA PHE A 77 5.07 -19.41 -9.88
C PHE A 77 5.40 -17.94 -9.80
N ILE A 78 5.82 -17.52 -8.62
CA ILE A 78 6.46 -16.23 -8.40
C ILE A 78 7.95 -16.41 -8.66
N SER A 79 8.46 -15.64 -9.61
CA SER A 79 9.88 -15.56 -9.95
C SER A 79 10.52 -14.37 -9.22
N PHE A 80 11.79 -14.48 -8.83
CA PHE A 80 12.47 -13.41 -8.12
C PHE A 80 13.88 -13.21 -8.64
N TYR A 81 14.21 -11.95 -9.03
CA TYR A 81 15.49 -11.60 -9.67
C TYR A 81 16.12 -10.36 -9.06
N LEU A 82 17.46 -10.34 -9.12
CA LEU A 82 18.29 -9.16 -9.01
C LEU A 82 18.69 -8.71 -10.43
N GLU A 83 18.53 -7.44 -10.76
CA GLU A 83 18.91 -6.84 -12.03
C GLU A 83 19.94 -5.75 -11.83
N ARG A 84 21.02 -5.78 -12.63
CA ARG A 84 21.95 -4.66 -12.73
C ARG A 84 21.44 -3.69 -13.77
N MET A 85 21.23 -2.44 -13.35
CA MET A 85 20.77 -1.37 -14.22
C MET A 85 21.97 -0.68 -14.88
N GLU A 86 21.70 0.00 -16.00
CA GLU A 86 22.66 0.88 -16.64
C GLU A 86 23.15 1.95 -15.65
N SER A 87 24.44 2.16 -15.59
CA SER A 87 25.09 3.16 -14.74
C SER A 87 26.20 3.85 -15.51
N SER A 88 26.46 5.10 -15.20
CA SER A 88 27.53 5.90 -15.84
C SER A 88 28.96 5.44 -15.52
N GLY A 89 29.13 4.23 -14.98
CA GLY A 89 30.43 3.67 -14.59
C GLY A 89 31.04 2.80 -15.68
N GLU A 90 32.38 2.79 -15.77
CA GLU A 90 33.16 2.06 -16.79
C GLU A 90 33.26 0.55 -16.59
N LEU A 91 32.56 -0.04 -15.62
CA LEU A 91 32.67 -1.45 -15.28
C LEU A 91 31.77 -2.32 -16.19
N GLU A 92 32.39 -2.98 -17.15
CA GLU A 92 31.70 -3.93 -18.05
C GLU A 92 31.05 -5.10 -17.27
N ASN A 93 31.81 -5.67 -16.32
CA ASN A 93 31.39 -6.83 -15.53
C ASN A 93 31.55 -6.58 -14.03
N VAL A 94 30.49 -6.85 -13.24
CA VAL A 94 30.49 -6.70 -11.78
C VAL A 94 30.23 -8.05 -11.11
N PRO A 95 31.26 -8.68 -10.50
CA PRO A 95 31.08 -9.92 -9.77
C PRO A 95 30.44 -9.66 -8.40
N VAL A 96 29.35 -10.36 -8.13
CA VAL A 96 28.58 -10.22 -6.89
C VAL A 96 28.19 -11.59 -6.35
N HIS A 97 28.31 -11.79 -5.04
CA HIS A 97 27.62 -12.84 -4.32
C HIS A 97 26.35 -12.25 -3.73
N PHE A 98 25.20 -12.90 -3.89
CA PHE A 98 23.94 -12.40 -3.35
C PHE A 98 22.99 -13.53 -2.98
N ASP A 99 22.05 -13.26 -2.07
CA ASP A 99 20.91 -14.12 -1.81
C ASP A 99 19.59 -13.32 -1.99
N LEU A 100 18.55 -14.07 -2.32
CA LEU A 100 17.18 -13.57 -2.41
C LEU A 100 16.32 -14.35 -1.43
N ALA A 101 15.42 -13.66 -0.70
CA ALA A 101 14.54 -14.28 0.27
C ALA A 101 13.21 -13.54 0.38
N PHE A 102 12.12 -14.26 0.69
CA PHE A 102 10.92 -13.66 1.28
C PHE A 102 10.95 -13.82 2.78
N LEU A 103 10.47 -12.79 3.48
CA LEU A 103 10.55 -12.67 4.93
C LEU A 103 9.16 -12.65 5.56
N ALA A 104 9.05 -13.25 6.74
CA ALA A 104 7.93 -13.04 7.65
C ALA A 104 7.95 -11.64 8.27
N ILE A 105 6.88 -11.29 8.99
CA ILE A 105 6.72 -9.99 9.65
C ILE A 105 7.81 -9.72 10.70
N ASP A 106 8.33 -10.76 11.35
CA ASP A 106 9.40 -10.69 12.33
C ASP A 106 10.82 -10.63 11.70
N GLY A 107 10.89 -10.64 10.37
CA GLY A 107 12.14 -10.64 9.61
C GLY A 107 12.79 -12.00 9.44
N SER A 108 12.19 -13.07 9.94
CA SER A 108 12.66 -14.44 9.70
C SER A 108 12.50 -14.83 8.22
N VAL A 109 13.39 -15.71 7.74
CA VAL A 109 13.36 -16.15 6.34
C VAL A 109 12.30 -17.23 6.16
N LEU A 110 11.32 -16.97 5.30
CA LEU A 110 10.29 -17.94 4.90
C LEU A 110 10.80 -18.86 3.80
N VAL A 111 11.44 -18.27 2.78
CA VAL A 111 12.00 -19.01 1.63
C VAL A 111 13.26 -18.31 1.10
N THR A 112 14.23 -19.09 0.66
CA THR A 112 15.45 -18.65 -0.04
C THR A 112 16.02 -19.82 -0.82
N GLU A 113 16.70 -19.52 -1.94
CA GLU A 113 17.42 -20.52 -2.77
C GLU A 113 18.91 -20.60 -2.44
N GLY A 114 19.35 -19.86 -1.42
CA GLY A 114 20.76 -19.81 -1.02
C GLY A 114 21.54 -18.67 -1.71
N VAL A 115 22.86 -18.81 -1.75
CA VAL A 115 23.76 -17.76 -2.27
C VAL A 115 24.10 -18.02 -3.72
N PHE A 116 23.83 -17.04 -4.56
CA PHE A 116 24.24 -17.00 -5.95
C PHE A 116 25.62 -16.33 -6.09
N LYS A 117 26.41 -16.80 -7.07
CA LYS A 117 27.66 -16.19 -7.49
C LYS A 117 27.55 -15.84 -8.97
N LYS A 118 27.54 -14.56 -9.30
CA LYS A 118 27.34 -14.10 -10.68
C LYS A 118 28.16 -12.86 -10.96
N SER A 119 28.70 -12.79 -12.18
CA SER A 119 29.23 -11.56 -12.75
C SER A 119 28.17 -10.97 -13.68
N PHE A 120 27.72 -9.76 -13.37
CA PHE A 120 26.65 -9.08 -14.11
C PHE A 120 27.20 -8.11 -15.14
N THR A 121 26.69 -8.19 -16.36
CA THR A 121 26.74 -7.11 -17.35
C THR A 121 25.62 -6.11 -17.11
N GLU A 122 25.64 -4.95 -17.79
CA GLU A 122 24.55 -3.97 -17.70
C GLU A 122 23.25 -4.53 -18.27
N ASN A 123 22.13 -4.19 -17.62
CA ASN A 123 20.78 -4.65 -17.95
C ASN A 123 20.60 -6.19 -17.88
N GLU A 124 21.52 -6.88 -17.21
CA GLU A 124 21.41 -8.30 -16.95
C GLU A 124 20.67 -8.58 -15.64
N ARG A 125 19.75 -9.54 -15.65
CA ARG A 125 19.06 -10.03 -14.46
C ARG A 125 19.43 -11.50 -14.18
N TRP A 126 19.48 -11.85 -12.90
CA TRP A 126 19.72 -13.21 -12.44
C TRP A 126 18.92 -13.53 -11.19
N GLY A 127 18.38 -14.74 -11.10
CA GLY A 127 17.56 -15.23 -9.99
C GLY A 127 16.90 -16.55 -10.35
N THR A 128 15.69 -16.77 -9.85
CA THR A 128 14.97 -18.03 -10.02
C THR A 128 13.58 -17.81 -10.62
N ASP A 129 13.26 -18.54 -11.68
CA ASP A 129 11.95 -18.54 -12.35
C ASP A 129 10.86 -19.17 -11.50
N LEU A 130 11.19 -20.19 -10.72
CA LEU A 130 10.27 -20.97 -9.89
C LEU A 130 10.59 -20.78 -8.41
N PHE A 131 10.62 -19.52 -7.94
CA PHE A 131 11.05 -19.21 -6.58
C PHE A 131 10.06 -19.71 -5.53
N LEU A 132 8.76 -19.51 -5.77
CA LEU A 132 7.70 -19.97 -4.88
C LEU A 132 6.39 -20.15 -5.67
N LYS A 133 5.58 -21.14 -5.32
CA LYS A 133 4.24 -21.27 -5.90
C LYS A 133 3.37 -20.10 -5.47
N ARG A 134 2.59 -19.54 -6.41
CA ARG A 134 1.63 -18.46 -6.15
C ARG A 134 0.64 -18.86 -5.05
N GLU A 135 0.09 -20.06 -5.13
CA GLU A 135 -0.87 -20.61 -4.17
C GLU A 135 -0.32 -20.57 -2.73
N GLU A 136 0.94 -21.00 -2.52
CA GLU A 136 1.57 -20.98 -1.20
C GLU A 136 1.64 -19.58 -0.57
N VAL A 137 1.82 -18.53 -1.40
CA VAL A 137 1.90 -17.13 -0.93
C VAL A 137 0.54 -16.65 -0.43
N PHE A 138 -0.55 -17.06 -1.07
CA PHE A 138 -1.90 -16.62 -0.71
C PHE A 138 -2.55 -17.48 0.38
N GLU A 139 -2.22 -18.76 0.47
CA GLU A 139 -2.75 -19.64 1.51
C GLU A 139 -2.11 -19.41 2.89
N ARG A 140 -0.82 -19.10 2.91
CA ARG A 140 -0.07 -18.91 4.15
C ARG A 140 -0.03 -17.45 4.56
N LYS A 141 -0.70 -17.12 5.66
CA LYS A 141 -0.80 -15.76 6.23
C LYS A 141 0.54 -15.12 6.60
N ASP A 142 1.60 -15.91 6.80
CA ASP A 142 2.94 -15.41 7.13
C ASP A 142 3.67 -14.78 5.95
N TYR A 143 3.28 -15.08 4.69
CA TYR A 143 3.84 -14.42 3.50
C TYR A 143 3.25 -13.03 3.24
N LEU A 144 1.94 -12.84 3.48
CA LEU A 144 1.23 -11.61 3.17
C LEU A 144 0.50 -11.01 4.39
N PRO A 145 1.21 -10.74 5.49
CA PRO A 145 0.58 -10.03 6.61
C PRO A 145 0.14 -8.64 6.13
N ASP A 146 -1.14 -8.29 6.37
CA ASP A 146 -1.75 -7.03 5.92
C ASP A 146 -1.60 -6.74 4.41
N ASP A 147 -1.60 -7.80 3.59
CA ASP A 147 -1.39 -7.75 2.14
C ASP A 147 -0.04 -7.11 1.75
N VAL A 148 1.02 -7.41 2.51
CA VAL A 148 2.38 -6.91 2.27
C VAL A 148 3.35 -8.07 2.06
N LEU A 149 3.89 -8.20 0.83
CA LEU A 149 5.03 -9.08 0.57
C LEU A 149 6.32 -8.39 0.98
N THR A 150 7.13 -9.05 1.81
CA THR A 150 8.46 -8.54 2.19
C THR A 150 9.55 -9.37 1.52
N ALA A 151 10.29 -8.75 0.62
CA ALA A 151 11.41 -9.34 -0.11
C ALA A 151 12.73 -8.77 0.39
N ARG A 152 13.79 -9.59 0.39
CA ARG A 152 15.14 -9.20 0.78
C ARG A 152 16.17 -9.66 -0.25
N CYS A 153 17.11 -8.77 -0.57
CA CYS A 153 18.35 -9.12 -1.23
C CYS A 153 19.51 -8.76 -0.30
N ARG A 154 20.46 -9.69 -0.09
CA ARG A 154 21.75 -9.39 0.51
C ARG A 154 22.82 -9.55 -0.53
N MET A 155 23.79 -8.63 -0.55
CA MET A 155 24.88 -8.61 -1.50
C MET A 155 26.22 -8.54 -0.79
N TRP A 156 27.16 -9.34 -1.24
CA TRP A 156 28.54 -9.36 -0.76
C TRP A 156 29.48 -9.16 -1.94
N ASN A 157 30.57 -8.47 -1.70
CA ASN A 157 31.62 -8.36 -2.70
C ASN A 157 32.81 -9.23 -2.32
N SER A 158 33.22 -10.09 -3.22
CA SER A 158 34.38 -10.98 -3.06
C SER A 158 35.71 -10.24 -2.99
N PHE A 159 35.76 -8.96 -3.37
CA PHE A 159 37.00 -8.18 -3.54
C PHE A 159 37.09 -6.96 -2.59
N GLY A 160 36.30 -6.91 -1.53
CA GLY A 160 36.50 -5.95 -0.43
C GLY A 160 35.92 -4.55 -0.64
N GLY A 161 34.93 -4.38 -1.55
CA GLY A 161 34.32 -3.06 -1.82
C GLY A 161 33.29 -2.60 -0.79
N ILE A 162 32.68 -3.51 -0.01
CA ILE A 162 31.71 -3.14 1.03
C ILE A 162 32.45 -2.99 2.36
N GLU A 163 32.72 -1.74 2.74
CA GLU A 163 33.50 -1.44 3.95
C GLU A 163 32.73 -1.57 5.27
N ARG A 164 31.40 -1.54 5.21
CA ARG A 164 30.51 -1.61 6.38
C ARG A 164 29.16 -2.22 5.98
N ASN A 165 28.46 -2.75 6.97
CA ASN A 165 27.09 -3.20 6.76
C ASN A 165 26.19 -1.99 6.42
N VAL A 166 25.36 -2.17 5.38
CA VAL A 166 24.37 -1.18 4.94
C VAL A 166 23.01 -1.86 4.85
N HIS A 167 22.00 -1.24 5.44
CA HIS A 167 20.62 -1.67 5.31
C HIS A 167 19.83 -0.59 4.58
N CYS A 168 19.22 -0.93 3.45
CA CYS A 168 18.33 -0.09 2.68
C CYS A 168 16.91 -0.66 2.73
N PHE A 169 15.95 0.17 3.08
CA PHE A 169 14.53 -0.18 3.15
C PHE A 169 13.77 0.58 2.07
N ALA A 170 12.99 -0.14 1.30
CA ALA A 170 12.21 0.41 0.21
C ALA A 170 10.77 -0.11 0.22
N ARG A 171 9.89 0.66 -0.39
CA ARG A 171 8.48 0.33 -0.52
C ARG A 171 7.99 0.57 -1.94
N THR A 172 7.21 -0.37 -2.43
CA THR A 172 6.31 -0.19 -3.57
C THR A 172 4.88 -0.38 -3.07
N ARG A 173 3.97 0.51 -3.44
CA ARG A 173 2.55 0.41 -3.11
C ARG A 173 1.75 0.37 -4.41
N ILE A 174 0.94 -0.66 -4.57
CA ILE A 174 -0.10 -0.69 -5.61
C ILE A 174 -1.26 0.19 -5.12
N THR A 175 -1.65 1.15 -5.94
CA THR A 175 -2.77 2.05 -5.62
C THR A 175 -4.07 1.30 -5.72
N THR A 176 -4.83 1.28 -4.61
CA THR A 176 -6.14 0.63 -4.54
C THR A 176 -7.18 1.62 -4.01
N GLU A 177 -8.35 1.60 -4.61
CA GLU A 177 -9.52 2.27 -4.07
C GLU A 177 -10.44 1.24 -3.44
N ARG A 178 -10.99 1.58 -2.25
CA ARG A 178 -11.97 0.75 -1.54
C ARG A 178 -13.25 1.54 -1.36
N ARG A 179 -14.39 0.94 -1.67
CA ARG A 179 -15.68 1.58 -1.54
C ARG A 179 -16.72 0.63 -0.97
N SER A 180 -17.65 1.22 -0.22
CA SER A 180 -18.87 0.52 0.21
C SER A 180 -20.08 1.43 -0.05
N PHE A 181 -21.17 0.83 -0.51
CA PHE A 181 -22.40 1.54 -0.82
C PHE A 181 -23.62 0.64 -0.67
N VAL A 182 -24.78 1.26 -0.62
CA VAL A 182 -26.06 0.54 -0.62
C VAL A 182 -26.73 0.74 -1.96
N TRP A 183 -27.04 -0.36 -2.62
CA TRP A 183 -27.78 -0.39 -3.89
C TRP A 183 -29.22 -0.80 -3.63
N ASN A 184 -30.17 0.11 -3.87
CA ASN A 184 -31.59 -0.11 -3.70
C ASN A 184 -32.23 -0.38 -5.06
N ILE A 185 -32.73 -1.60 -5.27
CA ILE A 185 -33.44 -2.02 -6.48
C ILE A 185 -34.93 -1.90 -6.21
N LYS A 186 -35.56 -0.85 -6.74
CA LYS A 186 -37.00 -0.57 -6.57
C LYS A 186 -37.83 -1.41 -7.54
N LEU A 187 -39.07 -1.70 -7.15
CA LEU A 187 -40.02 -2.52 -7.93
C LEU A 187 -39.42 -3.86 -8.31
N PHE A 188 -38.81 -4.52 -7.33
CA PHE A 188 -38.03 -5.74 -7.55
C PHE A 188 -38.87 -6.88 -8.15
N SER A 189 -40.14 -6.98 -7.80
CA SER A 189 -41.02 -8.01 -8.36
C SER A 189 -41.15 -7.96 -9.88
N SER A 190 -41.03 -6.76 -10.47
CA SER A 190 -41.16 -6.49 -11.91
C SER A 190 -39.92 -5.93 -12.56
N PHE A 191 -38.76 -5.90 -11.85
CA PHE A 191 -37.55 -5.30 -12.42
C PHE A 191 -37.04 -6.13 -13.61
N GLN A 192 -36.56 -5.46 -14.63
CA GLN A 192 -35.90 -6.05 -15.79
C GLN A 192 -34.39 -5.79 -15.77
N THR A 193 -34.00 -4.66 -15.29
CA THR A 193 -32.57 -4.31 -15.15
C THR A 193 -32.40 -3.21 -14.13
N SER A 194 -31.29 -3.27 -13.38
CA SER A 194 -30.87 -2.20 -12.49
C SER A 194 -29.39 -1.92 -12.69
N LYS A 195 -28.99 -0.66 -12.71
CA LYS A 195 -27.58 -0.25 -12.90
C LYS A 195 -27.10 0.57 -11.75
N TYR A 196 -25.83 0.37 -11.38
CA TYR A 196 -25.10 1.21 -10.44
C TYR A 196 -23.78 1.65 -11.09
N TYR A 197 -23.43 2.93 -10.93
CA TYR A 197 -22.25 3.52 -11.53
C TYR A 197 -21.23 3.84 -10.45
N ILE A 198 -20.01 3.32 -10.60
CA ILE A 198 -18.87 3.68 -9.77
C ILE A 198 -18.07 4.70 -10.55
N ASN A 199 -17.97 5.91 -9.99
CA ASN A 199 -17.27 7.00 -10.63
C ASN A 199 -15.87 7.18 -10.02
N SER A 200 -14.93 7.67 -10.81
CA SER A 200 -13.61 8.08 -10.35
C SER A 200 -13.72 9.17 -9.28
N SER A 201 -12.85 9.08 -8.27
CA SER A 201 -12.76 10.09 -7.22
C SER A 201 -12.07 11.38 -7.69
N SER A 202 -11.30 11.32 -8.77
CA SER A 202 -10.51 12.44 -9.29
C SER A 202 -11.27 13.35 -10.24
N ASP A 203 -12.04 12.79 -11.18
CA ASP A 203 -12.69 13.52 -12.28
C ASP A 203 -14.20 13.31 -12.37
N GLY A 204 -14.75 12.40 -11.53
CA GLY A 204 -16.18 12.09 -11.50
C GLY A 204 -16.68 11.23 -12.66
N ASN A 205 -15.80 10.82 -13.60
CA ASN A 205 -16.16 9.96 -14.72
C ASN A 205 -16.50 8.54 -14.25
N CYS A 206 -17.44 7.88 -14.94
CA CYS A 206 -17.76 6.49 -14.65
C CYS A 206 -16.58 5.60 -15.01
N ILE A 207 -16.12 4.80 -14.06
CA ILE A 207 -15.01 3.83 -14.24
C ILE A 207 -15.50 2.40 -14.33
N LEU A 208 -16.63 2.09 -13.67
CA LEU A 208 -17.22 0.76 -13.66
C LEU A 208 -18.74 0.86 -13.56
N THR A 209 -19.43 0.07 -14.37
CA THR A 209 -20.89 -0.11 -14.30
C THR A 209 -21.20 -1.52 -13.80
N LEU A 210 -21.97 -1.60 -12.73
CA LEU A 210 -22.60 -2.82 -12.25
C LEU A 210 -24.03 -2.87 -12.81
N LYS A 211 -24.42 -4.00 -13.41
CA LYS A 211 -25.76 -4.18 -13.98
C LYS A 211 -26.34 -5.50 -13.51
N LEU A 212 -27.47 -5.45 -12.83
CA LEU A 212 -28.25 -6.61 -12.45
C LEU A 212 -29.35 -6.86 -13.47
N LEU A 213 -29.54 -8.14 -13.82
CA LEU A 213 -30.58 -8.58 -14.72
C LEU A 213 -31.10 -9.97 -14.31
N PRO A 214 -32.42 -10.22 -14.40
CA PRO A 214 -32.99 -11.55 -14.22
C PRO A 214 -32.73 -12.39 -15.47
N VAL A 215 -32.37 -13.65 -15.26
CA VAL A 215 -32.16 -14.63 -16.32
C VAL A 215 -32.96 -15.90 -15.99
N GLU A 216 -33.88 -16.26 -16.85
CA GLU A 216 -34.69 -17.48 -16.71
C GLU A 216 -33.83 -18.71 -17.03
N SER A 217 -33.93 -19.73 -16.18
CA SER A 217 -33.31 -21.02 -16.41
C SER A 217 -34.30 -21.97 -17.11
N GLU A 218 -33.79 -23.09 -17.63
CA GLU A 218 -34.60 -24.15 -18.24
C GLU A 218 -35.60 -24.81 -17.25
N MET A 219 -35.46 -24.56 -15.96
CA MET A 219 -36.30 -25.11 -14.88
C MET A 219 -37.31 -24.10 -14.30
N ASP A 220 -37.68 -23.05 -15.03
CA ASP A 220 -38.61 -21.99 -14.61
C ASP A 220 -38.17 -21.23 -13.32
N GLU A 221 -36.87 -21.29 -12.96
CA GLU A 221 -36.30 -20.50 -11.86
C GLU A 221 -35.56 -19.32 -12.47
N THR A 222 -35.82 -18.11 -11.94
CA THR A 222 -35.17 -16.87 -12.37
C THR A 222 -33.96 -16.55 -11.50
N PHE A 223 -32.75 -16.67 -12.03
CA PHE A 223 -31.53 -16.23 -11.39
C PHE A 223 -31.27 -14.75 -11.62
N ILE A 224 -30.49 -14.15 -10.74
CA ILE A 224 -30.10 -12.77 -10.87
C ILE A 224 -28.61 -12.73 -11.24
N ASN A 225 -28.33 -12.29 -12.45
CA ASN A 225 -26.97 -12.11 -12.92
C ASN A 225 -26.50 -10.69 -12.68
N LEU A 226 -25.25 -10.58 -12.28
CA LEU A 226 -24.49 -9.34 -12.22
C LEU A 226 -23.54 -9.31 -13.43
N GLU A 227 -23.70 -8.30 -14.24
CA GLU A 227 -22.83 -7.96 -15.37
C GLU A 227 -21.97 -6.76 -14.99
N LEU A 228 -20.66 -6.86 -15.23
CA LEU A 228 -19.66 -5.84 -14.92
C LEU A 228 -19.11 -5.28 -16.24
N ASN A 229 -19.06 -3.95 -16.34
CA ASN A 229 -18.49 -3.28 -17.49
C ASN A 229 -17.57 -2.16 -17.01
N ALA A 230 -16.25 -2.34 -17.18
CA ALA A 230 -15.26 -1.31 -16.95
C ALA A 230 -15.21 -0.34 -18.14
N THR A 231 -15.32 0.94 -17.87
CA THR A 231 -15.25 2.01 -18.89
C THR A 231 -13.90 2.71 -18.91
N ASP A 232 -13.11 2.56 -17.82
CA ASP A 232 -11.73 3.04 -17.78
C ASP A 232 -10.80 1.93 -18.33
N PRO A 233 -10.04 2.17 -19.42
CA PRO A 233 -9.10 1.19 -19.97
C PRO A 233 -7.98 0.80 -19.01
N ASN A 234 -7.69 1.65 -18.01
CA ASN A 234 -6.70 1.35 -17.00
C ASN A 234 -7.24 0.51 -15.84
N PHE A 235 -8.53 0.17 -15.84
CA PHE A 235 -9.12 -0.66 -14.80
C PHE A 235 -8.59 -2.10 -14.91
N LYS A 236 -7.85 -2.56 -13.89
CA LYS A 236 -7.09 -3.82 -13.98
C LYS A 236 -7.72 -4.97 -13.19
N PHE A 237 -8.15 -4.69 -11.96
CA PHE A 237 -8.62 -5.72 -11.04
C PHE A 237 -9.67 -5.17 -10.08
N LEU A 238 -10.63 -6.02 -9.73
CA LEU A 238 -11.73 -5.73 -8.81
C LEU A 238 -11.97 -6.93 -7.89
N THR A 239 -12.05 -6.70 -6.60
CA THR A 239 -12.73 -7.60 -5.66
C THR A 239 -14.10 -7.03 -5.35
N LEU A 240 -15.15 -7.86 -5.41
CA LEU A 240 -16.53 -7.44 -5.17
C LEU A 240 -17.23 -8.42 -4.24
N ARG A 241 -17.80 -7.88 -3.16
CA ARG A 241 -18.68 -8.61 -2.24
C ARG A 241 -20.04 -7.95 -2.20
N LEU A 242 -21.08 -8.74 -2.36
CA LEU A 242 -22.45 -8.30 -2.24
C LEU A 242 -23.15 -9.03 -1.10
N TYR A 243 -23.93 -8.28 -0.35
CA TYR A 243 -24.71 -8.80 0.77
C TYR A 243 -26.18 -8.39 0.61
N LEU A 244 -27.09 -9.33 0.76
CA LEU A 244 -28.51 -9.03 1.01
C LEU A 244 -28.66 -8.38 2.38
N VAL A 245 -29.44 -7.33 2.46
CA VAL A 245 -29.75 -6.68 3.74
C VAL A 245 -31.21 -6.92 4.06
N ASP A 246 -31.46 -7.60 5.18
CA ASP A 246 -32.82 -7.86 5.65
C ASP A 246 -33.48 -6.63 6.34
N THR A 247 -34.75 -6.76 6.72
CA THR A 247 -35.52 -5.71 7.41
C THR A 247 -34.96 -5.35 8.78
N SER A 248 -34.18 -6.25 9.41
CA SER A 248 -33.51 -6.04 10.69
C SER A 248 -32.10 -5.42 10.53
N GLY A 249 -31.62 -5.30 9.29
CA GLY A 249 -30.28 -4.79 8.98
C GLY A 249 -29.18 -5.85 8.98
N ASN A 250 -29.50 -7.14 9.13
CA ASN A 250 -28.54 -8.22 9.01
C ASN A 250 -28.10 -8.37 7.56
N LYS A 251 -26.83 -8.73 7.36
CA LYS A 251 -26.20 -8.92 6.07
C LYS A 251 -25.96 -10.42 5.80
N VAL A 252 -26.42 -10.90 4.65
CA VAL A 252 -26.18 -12.26 4.17
C VAL A 252 -25.39 -12.17 2.88
N GLU A 253 -24.20 -12.75 2.84
CA GLU A 253 -23.37 -12.73 1.65
C GLU A 253 -24.05 -13.46 0.48
N CYS A 254 -24.11 -12.86 -0.68
CA CYS A 254 -24.72 -13.40 -1.89
C CYS A 254 -23.79 -13.44 -3.10
N LEU A 255 -22.62 -12.80 -2.99
CA LEU A 255 -21.56 -12.84 -3.97
C LEU A 255 -20.23 -12.46 -3.32
N SER A 256 -19.17 -13.21 -3.63
CA SER A 256 -17.78 -12.86 -3.28
C SER A 256 -16.88 -13.32 -4.41
N GLU A 257 -16.48 -12.39 -5.29
CA GLU A 257 -15.79 -12.69 -6.53
C GLU A 257 -14.66 -11.70 -6.81
N GLU A 258 -13.68 -12.17 -7.58
CA GLU A 258 -12.56 -11.41 -8.09
C GLU A 258 -12.63 -11.34 -9.63
N PHE A 259 -12.39 -10.15 -10.18
CA PHE A 259 -12.48 -9.91 -11.62
C PHE A 259 -11.18 -9.29 -12.13
N VAL A 260 -10.62 -9.89 -13.17
CA VAL A 260 -9.44 -9.41 -13.89
C VAL A 260 -9.87 -8.82 -15.22
N PHE A 261 -9.44 -7.59 -15.51
CA PHE A 261 -9.75 -6.89 -16.75
C PHE A 261 -8.50 -6.88 -17.64
N ILE A 262 -8.58 -7.50 -18.82
CA ILE A 262 -7.45 -7.66 -19.75
C ILE A 262 -7.57 -6.64 -20.87
N ASP A 263 -6.46 -5.98 -21.19
CA ASP A 263 -6.32 -5.06 -22.33
C ASP A 263 -6.07 -5.86 -23.62
N ASP A 264 -6.99 -6.72 -24.05
CA ASP A 264 -6.93 -7.27 -25.39
C ASP A 264 -7.79 -6.43 -26.31
N ASP A 265 -7.21 -5.94 -27.40
CA ASP A 265 -7.82 -5.08 -28.43
C ASP A 265 -9.08 -5.67 -29.09
N GLN A 266 -9.56 -6.80 -28.64
CA GLN A 266 -10.69 -7.48 -29.30
C GLN A 266 -11.94 -7.73 -28.46
N PHE A 267 -11.92 -7.75 -27.12
CA PHE A 267 -13.17 -7.89 -26.37
C PHE A 267 -13.02 -7.46 -24.91
N ILE A 268 -13.63 -6.33 -24.54
CA ILE A 268 -14.10 -6.13 -23.18
C ILE A 268 -15.28 -7.08 -22.98
N CYS A 269 -15.02 -8.33 -22.63
CA CYS A 269 -16.09 -9.23 -22.20
C CYS A 269 -16.62 -8.73 -20.86
N PRO A 270 -17.89 -8.36 -20.76
CA PRO A 270 -18.49 -8.10 -19.46
C PRO A 270 -18.35 -9.36 -18.63
N SER A 271 -17.68 -9.26 -17.48
CA SER A 271 -17.65 -10.35 -16.53
C SER A 271 -19.06 -10.55 -15.99
N ILE A 272 -19.61 -11.75 -16.09
CA ILE A 272 -20.96 -12.08 -15.64
C ILE A 272 -20.84 -13.11 -14.52
N CYS A 273 -21.51 -12.85 -13.41
CA CYS A 273 -21.65 -13.80 -12.32
C CYS A 273 -23.10 -13.88 -11.84
N THR A 274 -23.45 -14.98 -11.23
CA THR A 274 -24.82 -15.25 -10.76
C THR A 274 -24.85 -15.12 -9.24
N LEU A 275 -25.85 -14.39 -8.71
CA LEU A 275 -26.07 -14.32 -7.28
C LEU A 275 -26.55 -15.66 -6.72
N THR A 276 -26.21 -15.96 -5.48
CA THR A 276 -26.58 -17.22 -4.81
C THR A 276 -28.10 -17.38 -4.56
N PHE A 277 -28.89 -16.33 -4.79
CA PHE A 277 -30.33 -16.32 -4.56
C PHE A 277 -31.11 -16.14 -5.86
N SER A 278 -32.13 -16.97 -6.04
CA SER A 278 -33.09 -16.79 -7.13
C SER A 278 -34.13 -15.72 -6.77
N LYS A 279 -34.77 -15.17 -7.81
CA LYS A 279 -35.82 -14.17 -7.65
C LYS A 279 -37.01 -14.73 -6.87
N GLU A 280 -37.39 -15.99 -7.12
CA GLU A 280 -38.50 -16.71 -6.48
C GLU A 280 -38.27 -16.78 -4.97
N LYS A 281 -37.10 -17.22 -4.52
CA LYS A 281 -36.75 -17.29 -3.09
C LYS A 281 -36.81 -15.94 -2.40
N LEU A 282 -36.42 -14.86 -3.08
CA LEU A 282 -36.52 -13.51 -2.53
C LEU A 282 -37.98 -13.05 -2.44
N VAL A 283 -38.82 -13.40 -3.43
CA VAL A 283 -40.26 -13.08 -3.44
C VAL A 283 -41.02 -13.90 -2.39
N GLU A 284 -40.70 -15.17 -2.20
CA GLU A 284 -41.25 -16.01 -1.12
C GLU A 284 -40.96 -15.42 0.26
N ASN A 285 -39.77 -14.87 0.46
CA ASN A 285 -39.33 -14.24 1.70
C ASN A 285 -39.46 -12.70 1.66
N ARG A 286 -40.46 -12.18 0.94
CA ARG A 286 -40.61 -10.74 0.68
C ARG A 286 -40.69 -9.90 1.94
N ASN A 287 -41.28 -10.41 3.02
CA ASN A 287 -41.40 -9.68 4.30
C ASN A 287 -40.02 -9.44 4.94
N LEU A 288 -39.02 -10.28 4.61
CA LEU A 288 -37.68 -10.20 5.15
C LEU A 288 -36.74 -9.37 4.26
N TYR A 289 -36.80 -9.57 2.93
CA TYR A 289 -35.82 -8.98 2.01
C TYR A 289 -36.38 -7.90 1.09
N LEU A 290 -37.71 -7.80 0.92
CA LEU A 290 -38.35 -6.90 -0.05
C LEU A 290 -39.35 -5.93 0.60
N PRO A 291 -39.01 -5.20 1.66
CA PRO A 291 -39.93 -4.21 2.23
C PRO A 291 -40.26 -3.16 1.17
N ASN A 292 -41.55 -2.90 0.95
CA ASN A 292 -42.07 -1.98 -0.08
C ASN A 292 -41.57 -2.34 -1.51
N ASP A 293 -41.37 -3.60 -1.79
CA ASP A 293 -40.86 -4.12 -3.08
C ASP A 293 -39.47 -3.54 -3.47
N VAL A 294 -38.61 -3.31 -2.47
CA VAL A 294 -37.25 -2.80 -2.63
C VAL A 294 -36.26 -3.84 -2.14
N LEU A 295 -35.44 -4.37 -3.03
CA LEU A 295 -34.27 -5.18 -2.66
C LEU A 295 -33.11 -4.25 -2.27
N LYS A 296 -32.54 -4.49 -1.10
CA LYS A 296 -31.39 -3.74 -0.62
C LYS A 296 -30.14 -4.61 -0.65
N LEU A 297 -29.17 -4.23 -1.45
CA LEU A 297 -27.84 -4.84 -1.50
C LEU A 297 -26.83 -3.90 -0.83
N TYR A 298 -26.03 -4.43 0.09
CA TYR A 298 -24.84 -3.74 0.58
C TYR A 298 -23.64 -4.28 -0.21
N CYS A 299 -22.88 -3.38 -0.80
CA CYS A 299 -21.79 -3.68 -1.70
C CYS A 299 -20.49 -3.20 -1.09
N GLU A 300 -19.48 -4.06 -1.10
CA GLU A 300 -18.09 -3.73 -0.79
C GLU A 300 -17.23 -4.06 -2.01
N CYS A 301 -16.42 -3.11 -2.44
CA CYS A 301 -15.51 -3.34 -3.54
C CYS A 301 -14.14 -2.71 -3.27
N ALA A 302 -13.11 -3.35 -3.79
CA ALA A 302 -11.78 -2.80 -3.87
C ALA A 302 -11.23 -3.03 -5.27
N PHE A 303 -10.60 -2.02 -5.87
CA PHE A 303 -10.12 -2.07 -7.24
C PHE A 303 -8.83 -1.29 -7.43
N THR A 304 -8.14 -1.58 -8.53
CA THR A 304 -6.90 -0.90 -8.93
C THR A 304 -6.89 -0.63 -10.42
N ASN A 305 -6.25 0.47 -10.79
CA ASN A 305 -5.88 0.80 -12.17
C ASN A 305 -4.41 0.42 -12.48
N GLY A 306 -3.75 -0.33 -11.61
CA GLY A 306 -2.36 -0.76 -11.78
C GLY A 306 -1.32 0.31 -11.51
N SER A 307 -1.70 1.53 -11.09
CA SER A 307 -0.72 2.54 -10.75
C SER A 307 0.06 2.17 -9.48
N ILE A 308 1.35 2.47 -9.49
CA ILE A 308 2.27 2.16 -8.39
C ILE A 308 2.98 3.42 -7.92
N SER A 309 3.26 3.49 -6.61
CA SER A 309 4.17 4.45 -6.02
C SER A 309 5.36 3.74 -5.41
N GLN A 310 6.56 4.31 -5.55
CA GLN A 310 7.81 3.71 -5.12
C GLN A 310 8.63 4.72 -4.33
N GLU A 311 9.26 4.27 -3.24
CA GLU A 311 10.12 5.12 -2.41
C GLU A 311 11.21 4.31 -1.69
N ILE A 312 12.37 4.93 -1.49
CA ILE A 312 13.36 4.48 -0.51
C ILE A 312 12.99 5.10 0.83
N GLU A 313 12.63 4.26 1.81
CA GLU A 313 12.17 4.74 3.11
C GLU A 313 13.32 5.13 4.04
N LYS A 314 14.40 4.34 4.02
CA LYS A 314 15.51 4.50 4.97
C LYS A 314 16.78 3.83 4.47
N ILE A 315 17.93 4.45 4.73
CA ILE A 315 19.24 3.82 4.61
C ILE A 315 19.94 3.92 5.96
N SER A 316 20.40 2.80 6.51
CA SER A 316 21.11 2.71 7.78
C SER A 316 22.51 2.14 7.56
N TYR A 317 23.52 2.72 8.23
CA TYR A 317 24.92 2.33 8.15
C TYR A 317 25.39 1.79 9.50
N GLY A 318 26.12 0.70 9.51
CA GLY A 318 26.70 0.08 10.72
C GLY A 318 26.25 -1.38 10.91
N CYS A 319 26.77 -2.02 11.96
CA CYS A 319 26.32 -3.35 12.34
C CYS A 319 24.88 -3.30 12.85
N PRO A 320 24.03 -4.29 12.51
CA PRO A 320 22.80 -4.49 13.26
C PRO A 320 23.15 -4.70 14.73
N PRO A 321 22.35 -4.22 15.69
CA PRO A 321 22.59 -4.52 17.09
C PRO A 321 22.71 -6.05 17.24
N LEU A 322 23.79 -6.50 17.87
CA LEU A 322 23.95 -7.91 18.24
C LEU A 322 22.72 -8.27 19.08
N MET A 323 21.94 -9.23 18.65
CA MET A 323 20.92 -9.81 19.48
C MET A 323 21.63 -10.38 20.70
N GLN A 324 21.48 -9.75 21.85
CA GLN A 324 21.88 -10.35 23.13
C GLN A 324 20.96 -11.55 23.33
N GLU A 325 21.55 -12.74 23.35
CA GLU A 325 20.89 -13.94 23.83
C GLU A 325 20.45 -13.69 25.27
N GLY A 326 19.16 -13.49 25.51
CA GLY A 326 18.64 -13.40 26.87
C GLY A 326 17.63 -12.31 27.16
N SER A 327 16.70 -12.03 26.27
CA SER A 327 15.38 -11.57 26.70
C SER A 327 14.34 -11.89 25.63
N LEU A 328 13.43 -12.76 25.99
CA LEU A 328 12.12 -12.91 25.38
C LEU A 328 11.39 -11.57 25.53
N GLY A 329 11.40 -10.77 24.48
CA GLY A 329 10.72 -9.48 24.37
C GLY A 329 10.48 -9.23 22.89
N SER A 330 9.27 -9.52 22.46
CA SER A 330 8.64 -9.22 21.18
C SER A 330 8.99 -7.82 20.66
N ASP A 331 9.07 -7.71 19.32
CA ASP A 331 8.70 -6.54 18.54
C ASP A 331 9.72 -5.40 18.39
N ASP A 332 10.86 -5.60 17.65
CA ASP A 332 11.70 -4.41 17.48
C ASP A 332 12.27 -4.09 16.09
N PHE A 333 11.78 -4.66 14.99
CA PHE A 333 12.28 -4.29 13.65
C PHE A 333 11.31 -3.53 12.74
N GLY A 334 10.01 -3.51 13.04
CA GLY A 334 9.02 -2.63 12.42
C GLY A 334 8.58 -1.49 13.35
N PHE A 335 8.78 -1.65 14.66
CA PHE A 335 8.31 -0.74 15.71
C PHE A 335 9.26 0.43 15.99
N ALA A 336 10.58 0.28 15.82
CA ALA A 336 11.53 1.37 16.13
C ALA A 336 11.27 2.63 15.31
N SER A 337 10.80 2.53 14.05
CA SER A 337 10.44 3.71 13.25
C SER A 337 9.09 4.30 13.67
N LEU A 338 8.10 3.48 13.97
CA LEU A 338 6.80 3.91 14.47
C LEU A 338 6.89 4.45 15.91
N ASP A 339 7.68 3.80 16.76
CA ASP A 339 7.91 4.26 18.13
C ASP A 339 8.74 5.55 18.16
N SER A 340 9.76 5.68 17.30
CA SER A 340 10.49 6.93 17.14
C SER A 340 9.60 8.06 16.61
N MET A 341 8.69 7.79 15.68
CA MET A 341 7.69 8.76 15.22
C MET A 341 6.66 9.08 16.30
N ARG A 342 6.20 8.07 17.04
CA ARG A 342 5.30 8.27 18.19
C ARG A 342 5.98 9.09 19.28
N THR A 343 7.24 8.79 19.60
CA THR A 343 8.05 9.52 20.59
C THR A 343 8.28 10.95 20.12
N LEU A 344 8.66 11.18 18.86
CA LEU A 344 8.82 12.51 18.30
C LEU A 344 7.51 13.31 18.36
N LYS A 345 6.41 12.69 17.98
CA LYS A 345 5.08 13.29 18.09
C LYS A 345 4.74 13.65 19.52
N ALA A 346 4.91 12.71 20.47
CA ALA A 346 4.67 12.93 21.89
C ALA A 346 5.54 14.07 22.46
N ASN A 347 6.82 14.13 22.06
CA ASN A 347 7.74 15.18 22.48
C ASN A 347 7.34 16.56 21.91
N LEU A 348 6.89 16.64 20.66
CA LEU A 348 6.38 17.87 20.05
C LEU A 348 5.07 18.31 20.71
N GLU A 349 4.18 17.38 21.02
CA GLU A 349 2.93 17.63 21.72
C GLU A 349 3.18 18.12 23.17
N SER A 350 4.10 17.49 23.89
CA SER A 350 4.54 17.93 25.22
C SER A 350 5.14 19.34 25.18
N SER A 351 6.04 19.62 24.23
CA SER A 351 6.63 20.94 24.05
C SER A 351 5.59 22.03 23.78
N TYR A 352 4.53 21.71 23.02
CA TYR A 352 3.41 22.62 22.79
C TYR A 352 2.56 22.81 24.05
N ASN A 353 2.18 21.74 24.74
CA ASN A 353 1.34 21.80 25.94
C ASN A 353 2.01 22.52 27.11
N GLU A 354 3.34 22.38 27.22
CA GLU A 354 4.14 23.00 28.26
C GLU A 354 4.64 24.40 27.89
N ASN A 355 4.35 24.87 26.66
CA ASN A 355 4.82 26.15 26.12
C ASN A 355 6.35 26.33 26.20
N LEU A 356 7.11 25.25 26.05
CA LEU A 356 8.56 25.26 26.16
C LEU A 356 9.21 25.88 24.92
N LEU A 357 10.08 26.89 25.13
CA LEU A 357 10.89 27.51 24.08
C LEU A 357 10.07 28.13 22.93
N CYS A 358 8.82 28.55 23.17
CA CYS A 358 8.02 29.26 22.19
C CYS A 358 8.69 30.57 21.76
N ASP A 359 8.74 30.82 20.46
CA ASP A 359 9.39 31.98 19.84
C ASP A 359 8.44 32.81 18.95
N VAL A 360 7.14 32.46 18.97
CA VAL A 360 6.06 33.18 18.29
C VAL A 360 4.77 33.11 19.09
N GLU A 361 3.94 34.15 18.98
CA GLU A 361 2.60 34.20 19.55
C GLU A 361 1.55 34.35 18.42
N ILE A 362 0.53 33.48 18.39
CA ILE A 362 -0.65 33.68 17.58
C ILE A 362 -1.72 34.34 18.41
N LYS A 363 -2.20 35.52 17.96
CA LYS A 363 -3.19 36.32 18.65
C LYS A 363 -4.50 36.39 17.92
N THR A 364 -5.57 36.05 18.61
CA THR A 364 -6.93 36.30 18.22
C THR A 364 -7.46 37.59 18.88
N LYS A 365 -8.73 37.88 18.70
CA LYS A 365 -9.38 38.98 19.42
C LYS A 365 -9.47 38.76 20.94
N THR A 366 -9.45 37.54 21.39
CA THR A 366 -9.78 37.11 22.75
C THR A 366 -8.63 36.39 23.46
N SER A 367 -7.71 35.76 22.71
CA SER A 367 -6.70 34.88 23.30
C SER A 367 -5.32 35.02 22.61
N THR A 368 -4.30 34.49 23.28
CA THR A 368 -2.93 34.39 22.75
C THR A 368 -2.45 32.95 22.90
N PHE A 369 -1.89 32.40 21.83
CA PHE A 369 -1.40 31.03 21.74
C PHE A 369 0.11 31.03 21.46
N PRO A 370 0.95 30.65 22.42
CA PRO A 370 2.36 30.48 22.19
C PRO A 370 2.64 29.31 21.24
N ALA A 371 3.63 29.47 20.36
CA ALA A 371 3.97 28.42 19.36
C ALA A 371 5.45 28.53 18.95
N HIS A 372 5.88 27.63 18.03
CA HIS A 372 7.25 27.58 17.54
C HIS A 372 7.29 27.90 16.04
N LYS A 373 8.03 28.95 15.66
CA LYS A 373 8.21 29.36 14.26
C LYS A 373 8.64 28.20 13.37
N TYR A 374 9.55 27.35 13.87
CA TYR A 374 10.05 26.22 13.11
C TYR A 374 8.93 25.22 12.78
N VAL A 375 8.11 24.83 13.76
CA VAL A 375 7.01 23.87 13.56
C VAL A 375 5.97 24.46 12.60
N LEU A 376 5.57 25.72 12.81
CA LEU A 376 4.60 26.38 11.95
C LEU A 376 5.12 26.50 10.50
N SER A 377 6.39 26.86 10.32
CA SER A 377 7.02 26.98 8.98
C SER A 377 7.17 25.64 8.28
N ALA A 378 7.47 24.57 9.02
CA ALA A 378 7.59 23.23 8.47
C ALA A 378 6.24 22.65 8.00
N ARG A 379 5.14 23.09 8.65
CA ARG A 379 3.79 22.56 8.42
C ARG A 379 2.91 23.42 7.52
N SER A 380 3.28 24.70 7.30
CA SER A 380 2.49 25.63 6.50
C SER A 380 3.39 26.54 5.64
N PRO A 381 3.18 26.53 4.29
CA PRO A 381 3.87 27.46 3.40
C PRO A 381 3.58 28.93 3.73
N VAL A 382 2.41 29.24 4.26
CA VAL A 382 2.00 30.59 4.65
C VAL A 382 2.82 31.07 5.83
N PHE A 383 2.91 30.29 6.91
CA PHE A 383 3.76 30.65 8.06
C PHE A 383 5.24 30.67 7.68
N LYS A 384 5.68 29.76 6.82
CA LYS A 384 7.04 29.79 6.28
C LYS A 384 7.33 31.13 5.58
N ALA A 385 6.43 31.58 4.71
CA ALA A 385 6.58 32.85 4.02
C ALA A 385 6.59 34.05 4.98
N MET A 386 5.71 34.05 6.01
CA MET A 386 5.66 35.10 7.03
C MET A 386 6.95 35.24 7.84
N PHE A 387 7.58 34.14 8.18
CA PHE A 387 8.79 34.18 9.04
C PHE A 387 10.09 34.26 8.26
N THR A 388 10.09 33.95 6.94
CA THR A 388 11.30 34.03 6.10
C THR A 388 11.40 35.34 5.32
N ASN A 389 10.28 35.90 4.88
CA ASN A 389 10.25 37.17 4.14
C ASN A 389 10.30 38.38 5.10
N ASP A 390 10.54 39.57 4.57
CA ASP A 390 10.55 40.85 5.35
C ASP A 390 9.12 41.28 5.70
N MET A 391 8.45 40.47 6.52
CA MET A 391 7.12 40.74 7.06
C MET A 391 7.19 41.18 8.52
N LYS A 392 6.15 41.87 8.98
CA LYS A 392 6.07 42.35 10.38
C LYS A 392 6.22 41.24 11.38
N GLU A 393 5.63 40.10 11.09
CA GLU A 393 5.55 38.89 11.93
C GLU A 393 6.95 38.29 12.21
N LYS A 394 7.87 38.40 11.25
CA LYS A 394 9.27 37.99 11.44
C LYS A 394 9.94 38.75 12.59
N ASN A 395 9.74 40.06 12.66
CA ASN A 395 10.40 40.93 13.60
C ASN A 395 9.67 41.02 14.93
N THR A 396 8.33 41.02 14.92
CA THR A 396 7.52 41.14 16.13
C THR A 396 7.35 39.83 16.89
N GLY A 397 7.50 38.69 16.21
CA GLY A 397 7.18 37.38 16.76
C GLY A 397 5.68 37.20 17.08
N CYS A 398 4.81 38.03 16.48
CA CYS A 398 3.37 37.99 16.71
C CYS A 398 2.62 37.85 15.37
N VAL A 399 1.68 36.92 15.30
CA VAL A 399 0.78 36.71 14.16
C VAL A 399 -0.64 37.01 14.64
N TYR A 400 -1.33 37.95 13.98
CA TYR A 400 -2.72 38.28 14.29
C TYR A 400 -3.68 37.58 13.36
N ILE A 401 -4.58 36.75 13.90
CA ILE A 401 -5.63 36.04 13.18
C ILE A 401 -6.97 36.41 13.82
N GLU A 402 -7.66 37.38 13.25
CA GLU A 402 -8.89 37.95 13.84
C GLU A 402 -10.19 37.34 13.30
N ASP A 403 -10.10 36.53 12.25
CA ASP A 403 -11.20 35.93 11.51
C ASP A 403 -11.49 34.47 11.89
N LEU A 404 -10.67 33.88 12.77
CA LEU A 404 -10.87 32.53 13.30
C LEU A 404 -11.20 32.57 14.81
N THR A 405 -11.97 31.59 15.26
CA THR A 405 -12.27 31.40 16.70
C THR A 405 -11.09 30.81 17.44
N ASP A 406 -11.01 31.05 18.74
CA ASP A 406 -9.97 30.48 19.62
C ASP A 406 -9.91 28.96 19.55
N ASP A 407 -11.07 28.29 19.42
CA ASP A 407 -11.16 26.85 19.29
C ASP A 407 -10.57 26.35 17.96
N THR A 408 -10.85 27.06 16.87
CA THR A 408 -10.28 26.76 15.56
C THR A 408 -8.75 26.90 15.57
N ILE A 409 -8.21 27.97 16.17
CA ILE A 409 -6.76 28.16 16.32
C ILE A 409 -6.14 27.04 17.16
N ARG A 410 -6.77 26.66 18.27
CA ARG A 410 -6.25 25.57 19.13
C ARG A 410 -6.19 24.25 18.36
N ARG A 411 -7.22 23.89 17.62
CA ARG A 411 -7.27 22.66 16.80
C ARG A 411 -6.24 22.70 15.67
N MET A 412 -6.10 23.83 15.00
CA MET A 412 -5.10 24.05 13.96
C MET A 412 -3.68 23.82 14.50
N LEU A 413 -3.35 24.43 15.65
CA LEU A 413 -2.07 24.23 16.31
C LEU A 413 -1.88 22.77 16.70
N GLN A 414 -2.85 22.15 17.36
CA GLN A 414 -2.78 20.73 17.70
C GLN A 414 -2.48 19.86 16.48
N TYR A 415 -3.17 20.09 15.35
CA TYR A 415 -2.90 19.38 14.09
C TYR A 415 -1.47 19.63 13.59
N MET A 416 -0.96 20.87 13.67
CA MET A 416 0.41 21.17 13.24
C MET A 416 1.47 20.42 14.03
N TYR A 417 1.26 20.21 15.34
CA TYR A 417 2.19 19.49 16.19
C TYR A 417 2.03 17.97 16.14
N THR A 418 0.79 17.48 15.99
CA THR A 418 0.48 16.05 16.14
C THR A 418 0.14 15.32 14.85
N ALA A 419 -0.18 16.05 13.76
CA ALA A 419 -0.72 15.51 12.51
C ALA A 419 -1.99 14.66 12.70
N THR A 420 -2.73 14.84 13.82
CA THR A 420 -3.97 14.12 14.11
C THR A 420 -5.14 15.08 14.19
N VAL A 421 -6.27 14.68 13.56
CA VAL A 421 -7.59 15.33 13.69
C VAL A 421 -8.52 14.26 14.20
N THR A 422 -9.27 14.54 15.27
CA THR A 422 -10.29 13.61 15.75
C THR A 422 -11.54 13.71 14.86
N VAL A 423 -12.24 12.58 14.65
CA VAL A 423 -13.43 12.51 13.76
C VAL A 423 -14.55 13.45 14.25
N GLN A 424 -14.60 13.78 15.54
CA GLN A 424 -15.54 14.75 16.12
C GLN A 424 -15.19 16.21 15.77
N ASP A 425 -13.97 16.46 15.25
CA ASP A 425 -13.45 17.79 14.94
C ASP A 425 -13.61 18.18 13.46
N LEU A 426 -14.13 17.29 12.61
CA LEU A 426 -14.39 17.55 11.18
C LEU A 426 -15.68 18.39 10.99
N GLN A 427 -15.71 19.59 11.56
CA GLN A 427 -16.63 20.62 11.10
C GLN A 427 -16.12 21.23 9.79
N TRP A 428 -17.04 21.57 8.90
CA TRP A 428 -16.78 22.02 7.51
C TRP A 428 -15.73 23.14 7.41
N GLU A 429 -15.69 24.02 8.38
CA GLU A 429 -14.78 25.16 8.41
C GLU A 429 -13.31 24.78 8.51
N MET A 430 -12.96 23.69 9.19
CA MET A 430 -11.59 23.22 9.32
C MET A 430 -11.07 22.53 8.07
N HIS A 431 -11.93 21.86 7.32
CA HIS A 431 -11.55 21.23 6.06
C HIS A 431 -11.14 22.27 5.00
N VAL A 432 -11.80 23.42 4.96
CA VAL A 432 -11.49 24.54 4.05
C VAL A 432 -10.16 25.19 4.43
N VAL A 433 -9.86 25.33 5.72
CA VAL A 433 -8.59 25.91 6.22
C VAL A 433 -7.37 25.05 5.88
N CYS A 434 -7.55 23.73 5.83
CA CYS A 434 -6.43 22.79 5.59
C CYS A 434 -6.19 22.43 4.11
N THR A 435 -7.15 22.62 3.21
CA THR A 435 -7.11 22.01 1.86
C THR A 435 -7.14 22.98 0.67
N GLN A 436 -7.42 24.27 0.85
CA GLN A 436 -7.46 25.24 -0.27
C GLN A 436 -6.24 26.14 -0.37
N PRO A 437 -5.67 26.36 -1.57
CA PRO A 437 -4.63 27.36 -1.77
C PRO A 437 -5.19 28.79 -1.63
N PRO A 438 -4.40 29.75 -1.16
CA PRO A 438 -4.86 31.11 -0.89
C PRO A 438 -5.14 31.86 -2.20
N THR A 439 -6.42 32.14 -2.52
CA THR A 439 -6.82 32.98 -3.63
C THR A 439 -7.26 34.39 -3.21
N SER A 440 -7.19 34.75 -1.98
CA SER A 440 -7.41 36.13 -1.47
C SER A 440 -6.80 36.27 -0.07
N THR A 441 -6.60 37.49 0.41
CA THR A 441 -5.93 37.97 1.63
C THR A 441 -6.45 37.36 2.95
N ARG A 442 -7.06 36.18 2.95
CA ARG A 442 -7.49 35.44 4.13
C ARG A 442 -6.52 34.30 4.40
N PHE A 443 -6.04 34.20 5.62
CA PHE A 443 -5.14 33.18 6.09
C PHE A 443 -5.76 31.81 5.94
N LEU A 444 -5.21 31.01 5.04
CA LEU A 444 -5.52 29.59 4.92
C LEU A 444 -4.25 28.81 5.30
N VAL A 445 -4.39 27.90 6.25
CA VAL A 445 -3.31 26.99 6.72
C VAL A 445 -3.38 25.68 5.99
#